data_8177c96fcbc6ffbf6fc30d8dbf5fc7f4
#
_entry.id   8177c96fcbc6ffbf6fc30d8dbf5fc7f4
#
_cell.length_a   1.000
_cell.length_b   1.000
_cell.length_c   1.000
_cell.angle_alpha   90.00
_cell.angle_beta   90.00
_cell.angle_gamma   90.00
#
_symmetry.space_group_name_H-M   'P 1'
#
loop_
_entity.id
_entity.type
_entity.pdbx_description
1 polymer ?
#
loop_
_entity_poly.entity_id
_entity_poly.type
_entity_poly.pdbx_seq_one_letter_code
_entity_poly.pdbx_strand_id
1 'polypeptide(L)'
;MDKRKDLRFKTRFDALYSTGPAEGAGVLADLSYAGARLEDSSLRPEVGTSVRLYVFIRPVAPFELEGHVLRHTERGFAIRYDVDDQQTRQLVDDVAALVG
;
A
#
# COMPACT_ATOMS: atom_id res chain seq x y z
N MET A 1 -16.48 -18.61 -1.99
CA MET A 1 -15.30 -17.86 -1.50
C MET A 1 -14.90 -16.83 -2.53
N ASP A 2 -14.78 -15.60 -2.11
CA ASP A 2 -14.35 -14.54 -3.01
C ASP A 2 -12.81 -14.53 -3.11
N LYS A 3 -12.30 -15.06 -4.20
CA LYS A 3 -10.85 -15.14 -4.42
C LYS A 3 -10.21 -13.78 -4.69
N ARG A 4 -11.01 -12.74 -4.95
CA ARG A 4 -10.47 -11.41 -5.23
C ARG A 4 -9.69 -10.83 -4.04
N LYS A 5 -10.13 -11.13 -2.81
CA LYS A 5 -9.45 -10.63 -1.61
C LYS A 5 -8.06 -11.22 -1.46
N ASP A 6 -7.81 -12.38 -2.05
CA ASP A 6 -6.52 -13.05 -1.97
C ASP A 6 -5.60 -12.73 -3.14
N LEU A 7 -6.11 -12.03 -4.16
CA LEU A 7 -5.30 -11.64 -5.30
C LEU A 7 -4.31 -10.55 -4.90
N ARG A 8 -3.04 -10.81 -5.20
CA ARG A 8 -1.96 -9.86 -4.97
C ARG A 8 -1.33 -9.49 -6.28
N PHE A 9 -1.18 -8.20 -6.50
CA PHE A 9 -0.55 -7.67 -7.69
C PHE A 9 0.86 -7.22 -7.32
N LYS A 10 1.86 -7.86 -7.90
CA LYS A 10 3.25 -7.51 -7.63
C LYS A 10 3.58 -6.21 -8.32
N THR A 11 4.18 -5.30 -7.58
CA THR A 11 4.52 -3.97 -8.05
C THR A 11 5.95 -3.64 -7.65
N ARG A 12 6.44 -2.50 -8.13
CA ARG A 12 7.72 -1.97 -7.70
C ARG A 12 7.71 -0.46 -7.93
N PHE A 13 6.96 0.23 -7.09
CA PHE A 13 6.80 1.67 -7.20
C PHE A 13 7.33 2.36 -5.96
N ASP A 14 8.00 3.49 -6.16
CA ASP A 14 8.42 4.31 -5.04
C ASP A 14 7.20 4.82 -4.27
N ALA A 15 7.32 4.87 -2.97
CA ALA A 15 6.24 5.32 -2.10
C ALA A 15 6.79 6.14 -0.94
N LEU A 16 6.01 7.13 -0.54
CA LEU A 16 6.22 7.87 0.69
C LEU A 16 5.05 7.58 1.61
N TYR A 17 5.28 7.61 2.91
CA TYR A 17 4.21 7.39 3.86
C TYR A 17 4.37 8.29 5.08
N SER A 18 3.23 8.59 5.70
CA SER A 18 3.16 9.44 6.88
C SER A 18 2.30 8.78 7.95
N THR A 19 2.74 8.88 9.18
CA THR A 19 1.97 8.42 10.35
C THR A 19 1.40 9.59 11.14
N GLY A 20 1.54 10.81 10.60
CA GLY A 20 1.25 12.04 11.33
C GLY A 20 2.54 12.64 11.86
N PRO A 21 3.12 12.10 12.95
CA PRO A 21 4.36 12.66 13.51
C PRO A 21 5.63 12.24 12.75
N ALA A 22 5.59 11.16 11.98
CA ALA A 22 6.77 10.64 11.30
C ALA A 22 6.49 10.39 9.82
N GLU A 23 7.54 10.52 8.99
CA GLU A 23 7.46 10.25 7.57
C GLU A 23 8.55 9.28 7.18
N GLY A 24 8.24 8.44 6.20
CA GLY A 24 9.19 7.46 5.70
C GLY A 24 9.04 7.24 4.20
N ALA A 25 9.95 6.46 3.66
CA ALA A 25 9.96 6.11 2.24
C ALA A 25 10.25 4.61 2.09
N GLY A 26 9.76 4.05 1.02
CA GLY A 26 9.98 2.65 0.71
C GLY A 26 9.50 2.32 -0.70
N VAL A 27 9.34 1.05 -0.95
CA VAL A 27 8.88 0.54 -2.25
C VAL A 27 7.58 -0.22 -2.04
N LEU A 28 6.55 0.13 -2.81
CA LEU A 28 5.33 -0.65 -2.84
C LEU A 28 5.62 -1.94 -3.60
N ALA A 29 5.67 -3.06 -2.88
CA ALA A 29 6.06 -4.36 -3.44
C ALA A 29 4.89 -5.17 -3.95
N ASP A 30 3.74 -5.05 -3.29
CA ASP A 30 2.51 -5.64 -3.78
C ASP A 30 1.30 -4.95 -3.16
N LEU A 31 0.16 -5.11 -3.81
CA LEU A 31 -1.10 -4.63 -3.28
C LEU A 31 -2.22 -5.59 -3.64
N SER A 32 -3.27 -5.53 -2.83
CA SER A 32 -4.48 -6.31 -3.02
C SER A 32 -5.68 -5.43 -2.71
N TYR A 33 -6.89 -6.01 -2.79
CA TYR A 33 -8.10 -5.26 -2.41
C TYR A 33 -8.20 -5.03 -0.90
N ALA A 34 -7.42 -5.76 -0.11
CA ALA A 34 -7.46 -5.64 1.35
C ALA A 34 -6.35 -4.77 1.92
N GLY A 35 -5.20 -4.69 1.24
CA GLY A 35 -4.07 -3.95 1.76
C GLY A 35 -2.88 -3.92 0.82
N ALA A 36 -1.76 -3.43 1.33
CA ALA A 36 -0.54 -3.26 0.57
C ALA A 36 0.68 -3.64 1.40
N ARG A 37 1.75 -4.02 0.74
CA ARG A 37 3.00 -4.39 1.41
C ARG A 37 4.13 -3.49 0.88
N LEU A 38 4.89 -2.95 1.82
CA LEU A 38 6.05 -2.11 1.54
C LEU A 38 7.34 -2.83 1.88
N GLU A 39 8.35 -2.64 1.06
CA GLU A 39 9.70 -3.14 1.30
C GLU A 39 10.68 -1.99 1.32
N ASP A 40 11.88 -2.25 1.80
CA ASP A 40 12.96 -1.27 1.87
C ASP A 40 12.52 0.02 2.57
N SER A 41 11.68 -0.14 3.59
CA SER A 41 11.12 0.99 4.31
C SER A 41 12.17 1.62 5.24
N SER A 42 12.27 2.95 5.19
CA SER A 42 13.19 3.70 6.04
C SER A 42 12.73 3.72 7.50
N LEU A 43 11.45 3.48 7.72
CA LEU A 43 10.82 3.49 9.03
C LEU A 43 9.72 2.44 9.04
N ARG A 44 9.66 1.63 10.10
CA ARG A 44 8.59 0.65 10.29
C ARG A 44 7.71 1.07 11.46
N PRO A 45 6.57 1.72 11.18
CA PRO A 45 5.65 2.13 12.26
C PRO A 45 5.12 0.92 13.01
N GLU A 46 4.78 1.11 14.26
CA GLU A 46 4.25 0.03 15.09
C GLU A 46 2.93 -0.50 14.53
N VAL A 47 2.67 -1.79 14.78
CA VAL A 47 1.42 -2.42 14.40
C VAL A 47 0.24 -1.64 15.00
N GLY A 48 -0.78 -1.40 14.18
CA GLY A 48 -1.95 -0.62 14.57
C GLY A 48 -1.85 0.87 14.26
N THR A 49 -0.66 1.36 13.89
CA THR A 49 -0.47 2.77 13.55
C THR A 49 -1.18 3.10 12.24
N SER A 50 -1.90 4.23 12.21
CA SER A 50 -2.51 4.72 10.98
C SER A 50 -1.44 5.26 10.04
N VAL A 51 -1.53 4.90 8.78
CA VAL A 51 -0.55 5.27 7.76
C VAL A 51 -1.27 5.80 6.53
N ARG A 52 -0.76 6.91 6.01
CA ARG A 52 -1.17 7.46 4.72
C ARG A 52 -0.03 7.23 3.75
N LEU A 53 -0.34 6.53 2.66
CA LEU A 53 0.64 6.08 1.69
C LEU A 53 0.45 6.83 0.37
N TYR A 54 1.53 7.39 -0.15
CA TYR A 54 1.54 8.07 -1.45
C TYR A 54 2.41 7.26 -2.40
N VAL A 55 1.82 6.79 -3.49
CA VAL A 55 2.51 5.94 -4.46
C VAL A 55 2.73 6.71 -5.75
N PHE A 56 3.96 6.66 -6.25
CA PHE A 56 4.38 7.39 -7.44
C PHE A 56 4.52 6.43 -8.62
N ILE A 57 3.65 6.60 -9.60
CA ILE A 57 3.67 5.78 -10.82
C ILE A 57 3.77 6.71 -12.01
N ARG A 58 4.91 6.77 -12.64
CA ARG A 58 5.09 7.62 -13.82
C ARG A 58 4.48 6.95 -15.04
N PRO A 59 3.83 7.72 -15.93
CA PRO A 59 3.67 9.18 -15.94
C PRO A 59 2.39 9.69 -15.28
N VAL A 60 1.66 8.83 -14.58
CA VAL A 60 0.39 9.23 -13.96
C VAL A 60 0.62 9.97 -12.64
N ALA A 61 -0.42 10.66 -12.20
CA ALA A 61 -0.36 11.38 -10.92
C ALA A 61 -0.23 10.40 -9.76
N PRO A 62 0.42 10.80 -8.67
CA PRO A 62 0.49 9.95 -7.48
C PRO A 62 -0.90 9.65 -6.95
N PHE A 63 -1.06 8.50 -6.33
CA PHE A 63 -2.30 8.16 -5.67
C PHE A 63 -2.06 7.87 -4.19
N GLU A 64 -3.13 7.94 -3.41
CA GLU A 64 -3.09 7.84 -1.97
C GLU A 64 -3.88 6.64 -1.48
N LEU A 65 -3.31 5.92 -0.52
CA LEU A 65 -3.97 4.83 0.17
C LEU A 65 -3.89 5.09 1.67
N GLU A 66 -4.95 4.78 2.39
CA GLU A 66 -4.99 4.93 3.84
C GLU A 66 -5.28 3.60 4.50
N GLY A 67 -4.56 3.34 5.58
CA GLY A 67 -4.73 2.11 6.32
C GLY A 67 -3.98 2.15 7.63
N HIS A 68 -3.82 0.99 8.22
CA HIS A 68 -3.06 0.85 9.45
C HIS A 68 -2.10 -0.32 9.32
N VAL A 69 -1.01 -0.27 10.05
CA VAL A 69 0.01 -1.31 10.02
C VAL A 69 -0.58 -2.60 10.57
N LEU A 70 -0.61 -3.64 9.73
CA LEU A 70 -1.11 -4.95 10.08
C LEU A 70 -0.03 -5.80 10.76
N ARG A 71 1.17 -5.76 10.18
CA ARG A 71 2.29 -6.54 10.68
C ARG A 71 3.59 -6.00 10.08
N HIS A 72 4.70 -6.30 10.73
CA HIS A 72 6.01 -6.07 10.16
C HIS A 72 6.41 -7.27 9.31
N THR A 73 7.15 -7.00 8.25
CA THR A 73 7.78 -8.02 7.42
C THR A 73 9.29 -7.89 7.55
N GLU A 74 10.02 -8.82 6.94
CA GLU A 74 11.47 -8.80 7.04
C GLU A 74 12.10 -7.50 6.54
N ARG A 75 11.55 -6.91 5.48
CA ARG A 75 12.13 -5.72 4.85
C ARG A 75 11.25 -4.47 4.98
N GLY A 76 10.11 -4.58 5.60
CA GLY A 76 9.19 -3.46 5.71
C GLY A 76 7.98 -3.78 6.56
N PHE A 77 6.81 -3.47 6.02
CA PHE A 77 5.56 -3.73 6.73
C PHE A 77 4.40 -3.84 5.75
N ALA A 78 3.32 -4.42 6.25
CA ALA A 78 2.07 -4.53 5.49
C ALA A 78 1.01 -3.67 6.17
N ILE A 79 0.16 -3.03 5.36
CA ILE A 79 -0.98 -2.27 5.84
C ILE A 79 -2.27 -2.92 5.38
N ARG A 80 -3.32 -2.71 6.18
CA ARG A 80 -4.68 -3.06 5.81
C ARG A 80 -5.44 -1.76 5.61
N TYR A 81 -6.19 -1.64 4.51
CA TYR A 81 -6.96 -0.42 4.24
C TYR A 81 -8.03 -0.23 5.30
N ASP A 82 -8.25 1.05 5.67
CA ASP A 82 -9.26 1.39 6.67
C ASP A 82 -10.67 1.20 6.14
N VAL A 83 -10.85 1.36 4.83
CA VAL A 83 -12.16 1.26 4.19
C VAL A 83 -12.11 0.29 3.04
N ASP A 84 -13.15 -0.54 2.93
CA ASP A 84 -13.38 -1.41 1.77
C ASP A 84 -14.46 -0.76 0.92
N ASP A 85 -14.07 0.23 0.12
CA ASP A 85 -14.99 0.97 -0.72
C ASP A 85 -14.67 0.82 -2.20
N GLN A 86 -15.60 1.26 -3.04
CA GLN A 86 -15.48 1.16 -4.48
C GLN A 86 -14.29 1.97 -5.01
N GLN A 87 -14.01 3.09 -4.39
CA GLN A 87 -12.93 3.96 -4.83
C GLN A 87 -11.56 3.28 -4.64
N THR A 88 -11.35 2.65 -3.49
CA THR A 88 -10.11 1.91 -3.20
C THR A 88 -9.96 0.73 -4.15
N ARG A 89 -11.05 -0.01 -4.39
CA ARG A 89 -11.04 -1.14 -5.31
C ARG A 89 -10.70 -0.71 -6.72
N GLN A 90 -11.29 0.40 -7.18
CA GLN A 90 -11.01 0.93 -8.51
C GLN A 90 -9.54 1.33 -8.64
N LEU A 91 -9.00 1.93 -7.60
CA LEU A 91 -7.60 2.32 -7.58
C LEU A 91 -6.68 1.10 -7.71
N VAL A 92 -6.98 0.03 -6.98
CA VAL A 92 -6.22 -1.23 -7.06
C VAL A 92 -6.32 -1.81 -8.48
N ASP A 93 -7.51 -1.80 -9.07
CA ASP A 93 -7.71 -2.29 -10.44
C ASP A 93 -6.89 -1.47 -11.43
N ASP A 94 -6.87 -0.14 -11.28
CA ASP A 94 -6.11 0.74 -12.17
C ASP A 94 -4.61 0.46 -12.08
N VAL A 95 -4.10 0.25 -10.88
CA VAL A 95 -2.68 -0.08 -10.67
C VAL A 95 -2.36 -1.45 -11.24
N ALA A 96 -3.24 -2.42 -11.01
CA ALA A 96 -3.07 -3.77 -11.54
C ALA A 96 -2.99 -3.79 -13.07
N ALA A 97 -3.77 -2.94 -13.72
CA ALA A 97 -3.75 -2.81 -15.18
C ALA A 97 -2.42 -2.26 -15.70
N LEU A 98 -1.73 -1.45 -14.88
CA LEU A 98 -0.43 -0.89 -15.27
C LEU A 98 0.72 -1.90 -15.17
N VAL A 99 0.59 -2.90 -14.30
CA VAL A 99 1.67 -3.88 -14.07
C VAL A 99 1.38 -5.23 -14.73
N GLY A 100 0.15 -5.43 -15.11
CA GLY A 100 -0.27 -6.66 -15.75
C GLY A 100 -0.26 -6.56 -17.24
#